data_ce2b75a868fa65651ffb9fc8a0e6106c
#
_entry.id   ce2b75a868fa65651ffb9fc8a0e6106c
#
_cell.length_a   1.000
_cell.length_b   1.000
_cell.length_c   1.000
_cell.angle_alpha   90.00
_cell.angle_beta   90.00
_cell.angle_gamma   90.00
#
_symmetry.space_group_name_H-M   'P 1'
#
loop_
_entity.id
_entity.type
_entity.pdbx_description
1 polymer ?
#
loop_
_entity_poly.entity_id
_entity_poly.type
_entity_poly.pdbx_seq_one_letter_code
_entity_poly.pdbx_strand_id
1 'polypeptide(L)'
;WMIGSATPGNWSLSDGILLVQDAANPCVFSATADLVPGEMKVAVNKYGGFDQTFYLRDLSDDTKMVFGGDDNKWNITEAGTYDVKVDVAAMTISIQKHTSSDIGAVKDATAAPAAYYTIAGVKSNTAAKGLTIVVDNNGKARKVMK
;
A
#
# COMPACT_ATOMS: atom_id res chain seq x y z
N TRP A 1 -14.53 5.22 -8.82
CA TRP A 1 -14.64 3.88 -8.22
C TRP A 1 -13.94 2.85 -9.08
N MET A 2 -13.24 1.91 -8.47
CA MET A 2 -12.70 0.73 -9.16
C MET A 2 -13.70 -0.41 -9.10
N ILE A 3 -13.93 -1.07 -10.24
CA ILE A 3 -14.76 -2.29 -10.36
C ILE A 3 -14.05 -3.31 -11.25
N GLY A 4 -14.42 -4.57 -11.10
CA GLY A 4 -13.89 -5.64 -11.95
C GLY A 4 -13.70 -6.94 -11.18
N SER A 5 -13.45 -8.01 -11.90
CA SER A 5 -13.21 -9.33 -11.29
C SER A 5 -11.99 -9.37 -10.35
N ALA A 6 -11.08 -8.39 -10.47
CA ALA A 6 -9.96 -8.23 -9.55
C ALA A 6 -10.36 -7.61 -8.20
N THR A 7 -11.55 -6.99 -8.08
CA THR A 7 -12.00 -6.34 -6.84
C THR A 7 -12.96 -7.24 -6.05
N PRO A 8 -13.06 -7.08 -4.71
CA PRO A 8 -14.01 -7.84 -3.89
C PRO A 8 -15.47 -7.70 -4.33
N GLY A 9 -15.87 -6.52 -4.81
CA GLY A 9 -17.21 -6.24 -5.33
C GLY A 9 -17.45 -6.76 -6.75
N ASN A 10 -16.43 -7.34 -7.38
CA ASN A 10 -16.50 -7.81 -8.77
C ASN A 10 -16.97 -6.68 -9.72
N TRP A 11 -17.87 -6.98 -10.64
CA TRP A 11 -18.46 -6.02 -11.59
C TRP A 11 -19.65 -5.23 -11.02
N SER A 12 -19.86 -5.27 -9.69
CA SER A 12 -20.91 -4.49 -9.03
C SER A 12 -20.47 -3.02 -8.85
N LEU A 13 -21.20 -2.11 -9.47
CA LEU A 13 -20.95 -0.65 -9.30
C LEU A 13 -21.23 -0.20 -7.86
N SER A 14 -22.27 -0.77 -7.20
CA SER A 14 -22.62 -0.42 -5.81
C SER A 14 -21.54 -0.84 -4.80
N ASP A 15 -20.80 -1.91 -5.11
CA ASP A 15 -19.75 -2.46 -4.27
C ASP A 15 -18.34 -2.08 -4.77
N GLY A 16 -18.27 -1.15 -5.71
CA GLY A 16 -17.01 -0.61 -6.24
C GLY A 16 -16.16 0.02 -5.15
N ILE A 17 -14.85 -0.13 -5.25
CA ILE A 17 -13.88 0.48 -4.34
C ILE A 17 -13.80 1.98 -4.61
N LEU A 18 -14.05 2.81 -3.60
CA LEU A 18 -13.93 4.26 -3.71
C LEU A 18 -12.46 4.67 -3.86
N LEU A 19 -12.16 5.42 -4.91
CA LEU A 19 -10.92 6.19 -5.01
C LEU A 19 -11.16 7.54 -4.33
N VAL A 20 -10.41 7.82 -3.28
CA VAL A 20 -10.52 9.04 -2.48
C VAL A 20 -9.75 10.17 -3.15
N GLN A 21 -10.40 11.33 -3.29
CA GLN A 21 -9.80 12.54 -3.86
C GLN A 21 -8.67 13.06 -2.99
N ASP A 22 -7.56 13.43 -3.61
CA ASP A 22 -6.44 14.08 -2.93
C ASP A 22 -6.82 15.52 -2.53
N ALA A 23 -6.50 15.90 -1.29
CA ALA A 23 -6.85 17.22 -0.76
C ALA A 23 -6.09 18.38 -1.41
N ALA A 24 -4.88 18.13 -1.91
CA ALA A 24 -4.02 19.13 -2.54
C ALA A 24 -4.22 19.19 -4.06
N ASN A 25 -4.65 18.08 -4.69
CA ASN A 25 -4.87 17.99 -6.13
C ASN A 25 -6.23 17.35 -6.44
N PRO A 26 -7.27 18.15 -6.76
CA PRO A 26 -8.61 17.64 -6.98
C PRO A 26 -8.77 16.73 -8.20
N CYS A 27 -7.77 16.66 -9.09
CA CYS A 27 -7.78 15.75 -10.23
C CYS A 27 -7.16 14.38 -9.92
N VAL A 28 -6.58 14.21 -8.73
CA VAL A 28 -5.95 12.98 -8.28
C VAL A 28 -6.85 12.22 -7.32
N PHE A 29 -6.98 10.91 -7.53
CA PHE A 29 -7.76 10.01 -6.67
C PHE A 29 -6.96 8.75 -6.39
N SER A 30 -7.06 8.19 -5.19
CA SER A 30 -6.31 7.01 -4.81
C SER A 30 -7.06 6.09 -3.85
N ALA A 31 -6.68 4.82 -3.85
CA ALA A 31 -7.11 3.83 -2.88
C ALA A 31 -6.00 2.81 -2.65
N THR A 32 -5.93 2.28 -1.43
CA THR A 32 -5.21 1.05 -1.13
C THR A 32 -6.24 -0.06 -0.95
N ALA A 33 -6.11 -1.16 -1.68
CA ALA A 33 -7.12 -2.22 -1.68
C ALA A 33 -6.50 -3.59 -1.97
N ASP A 34 -7.14 -4.63 -1.43
CA ASP A 34 -6.80 -6.01 -1.76
C ASP A 34 -7.40 -6.38 -3.10
N LEU A 35 -6.55 -6.79 -4.03
CA LEU A 35 -6.93 -7.23 -5.36
C LEU A 35 -6.51 -8.68 -5.57
N VAL A 36 -7.26 -9.37 -6.44
CA VAL A 36 -6.97 -10.74 -6.87
C VAL A 36 -6.69 -10.78 -8.38
N PRO A 37 -6.13 -11.88 -8.92
CA PRO A 37 -5.98 -12.02 -10.37
C PRO A 37 -7.31 -11.82 -11.09
N GLY A 38 -7.33 -10.92 -12.06
CA GLY A 38 -8.55 -10.54 -12.77
C GLY A 38 -8.45 -9.16 -13.42
N GLU A 39 -9.55 -8.71 -13.97
CA GLU A 39 -9.64 -7.44 -14.69
C GLU A 39 -10.24 -6.33 -13.82
N MET A 40 -9.84 -5.10 -14.07
CA MET A 40 -10.44 -3.91 -13.46
C MET A 40 -10.54 -2.73 -14.42
N LYS A 41 -11.49 -1.85 -14.16
CA LYS A 41 -11.64 -0.53 -14.79
C LYS A 41 -12.13 0.49 -13.78
N VAL A 42 -12.11 1.77 -14.16
CA VAL A 42 -12.51 2.86 -13.28
C VAL A 42 -13.83 3.48 -13.73
N ALA A 43 -14.83 3.42 -12.86
CA ALA A 43 -16.14 4.03 -13.06
C ALA A 43 -16.16 5.47 -12.53
N VAL A 44 -16.83 6.35 -13.24
CA VAL A 44 -17.02 7.74 -12.80
C VAL A 44 -18.04 7.82 -11.66
N ASN A 45 -19.10 7.03 -11.76
CA ASN A 45 -20.23 7.08 -10.82
C ASN A 45 -20.75 5.67 -10.50
N LYS A 46 -20.85 5.33 -9.23
CA LYS A 46 -21.38 4.03 -8.81
C LYS A 46 -22.90 3.89 -9.01
N TYR A 47 -23.62 4.97 -9.24
CA TYR A 47 -25.06 4.95 -9.46
C TYR A 47 -25.47 5.06 -10.94
N GLY A 48 -24.52 5.30 -11.84
CA GLY A 48 -24.77 5.59 -13.25
C GLY A 48 -25.09 4.38 -14.13
N GLY A 49 -25.07 3.16 -13.58
CA GLY A 49 -25.21 1.94 -14.39
C GLY A 49 -24.02 1.72 -15.32
N PHE A 50 -24.11 0.69 -16.19
CA PHE A 50 -23.06 0.38 -17.17
C PHE A 50 -23.17 1.19 -18.45
N ASP A 51 -24.18 2.04 -18.60
CA ASP A 51 -24.34 2.98 -19.72
C ASP A 51 -23.46 4.23 -19.57
N GLN A 52 -22.79 4.38 -18.41
CA GLN A 52 -21.84 5.46 -18.19
C GLN A 52 -20.55 5.27 -18.98
N THR A 53 -19.84 6.36 -19.21
CA THR A 53 -18.48 6.31 -19.72
C THR A 53 -17.51 5.93 -18.60
N PHE A 54 -16.56 5.04 -18.89
CA PHE A 54 -15.53 4.58 -17.96
C PHE A 54 -14.15 5.15 -18.33
N TYR A 55 -13.26 5.24 -17.37
CA TYR A 55 -11.83 5.31 -17.64
C TYR A 55 -11.31 3.90 -17.86
N LEU A 56 -10.71 3.68 -19.00
CA LEU A 56 -10.28 2.41 -19.54
C LEU A 56 -8.77 2.43 -19.81
N ARG A 57 -8.16 1.25 -19.91
CA ARG A 57 -6.74 1.11 -20.19
C ARG A 57 -6.42 1.55 -21.63
N ASP A 58 -5.38 2.37 -21.78
CA ASP A 58 -4.77 2.63 -23.09
C ASP A 58 -4.00 1.40 -23.55
N LEU A 59 -4.24 0.94 -24.79
CA LEU A 59 -3.56 -0.25 -25.32
C LEU A 59 -2.07 -0.05 -25.60
N SER A 60 -1.64 1.19 -25.76
CA SER A 60 -0.24 1.52 -26.04
C SER A 60 0.62 1.68 -24.78
N ASP A 61 -0.02 1.96 -23.62
CA ASP A 61 0.68 2.27 -22.38
C ASP A 61 -0.23 1.97 -21.18
N ASP A 62 0.10 0.94 -20.40
CA ASP A 62 -0.67 0.51 -19.24
C ASP A 62 -0.72 1.54 -18.10
N THR A 63 0.12 2.57 -18.14
CA THR A 63 0.11 3.70 -17.19
C THR A 63 -0.81 4.84 -17.63
N LYS A 64 -1.45 4.72 -18.79
CA LYS A 64 -2.38 5.72 -19.34
C LYS A 64 -3.81 5.23 -19.34
N MET A 65 -4.70 6.19 -19.33
CA MET A 65 -6.14 5.99 -19.40
C MET A 65 -6.71 6.66 -20.66
N VAL A 66 -7.80 6.08 -21.17
CA VAL A 66 -8.69 6.70 -22.11
C VAL A 66 -10.08 6.84 -21.49
N PHE A 67 -10.81 7.90 -21.84
CA PHE A 67 -12.17 8.10 -21.37
C PHE A 67 -13.16 7.63 -22.41
N GLY A 68 -13.76 6.45 -22.21
CA GLY A 68 -14.58 5.77 -23.19
C GLY A 68 -13.79 4.98 -24.22
N GLY A 69 -14.46 4.53 -25.28
CA GLY A 69 -13.90 3.69 -26.32
C GLY A 69 -14.12 2.20 -26.07
N ASP A 70 -13.23 1.36 -26.62
CA ASP A 70 -13.30 -0.10 -26.45
C ASP A 70 -13.05 -0.47 -24.98
N ASP A 71 -13.79 -1.46 -24.47
CA ASP A 71 -13.79 -1.85 -23.04
C ASP A 71 -12.50 -2.55 -22.60
N ASN A 72 -11.36 -1.87 -22.81
CA ASN A 72 -10.03 -2.33 -22.41
C ASN A 72 -9.83 -2.15 -20.90
N LYS A 73 -9.33 -3.18 -20.25
CA LYS A 73 -9.21 -3.27 -18.79
C LYS A 73 -7.75 -3.47 -18.38
N TRP A 74 -7.40 -3.04 -17.18
CA TRP A 74 -6.14 -3.45 -16.56
C TRP A 74 -6.29 -4.87 -16.04
N ASN A 75 -5.24 -5.66 -16.16
CA ASN A 75 -5.19 -7.04 -15.67
C ASN A 75 -4.28 -7.14 -14.45
N ILE A 76 -4.83 -7.53 -13.33
CA ILE A 76 -4.08 -7.88 -12.12
C ILE A 76 -3.68 -9.34 -12.24
N THR A 77 -2.38 -9.62 -12.15
CA THR A 77 -1.83 -10.97 -12.34
C THR A 77 -1.59 -11.73 -11.04
N GLU A 78 -1.44 -11.02 -9.93
CA GLU A 78 -1.14 -11.61 -8.63
C GLU A 78 -2.05 -11.03 -7.55
N ALA A 79 -2.47 -11.87 -6.61
CA ALA A 79 -3.19 -11.39 -5.43
C ALA A 79 -2.29 -10.56 -4.50
N GLY A 80 -2.86 -9.56 -3.85
CA GLY A 80 -2.16 -8.73 -2.88
C GLY A 80 -2.85 -7.41 -2.62
N THR A 81 -2.30 -6.65 -1.69
CA THR A 81 -2.70 -5.26 -1.46
C THR A 81 -2.01 -4.38 -2.50
N TYR A 82 -2.75 -3.46 -3.09
CA TYR A 82 -2.27 -2.54 -4.12
C TYR A 82 -2.61 -1.10 -3.78
N ASP A 83 -1.69 -0.20 -4.08
CA ASP A 83 -1.92 1.23 -4.14
C ASP A 83 -2.29 1.58 -5.58
N VAL A 84 -3.50 2.09 -5.75
CA VAL A 84 -4.01 2.55 -7.04
C VAL A 84 -4.20 4.05 -6.98
N LYS A 85 -3.61 4.76 -7.93
CA LYS A 85 -3.71 6.22 -8.06
C LYS A 85 -4.05 6.59 -9.48
N VAL A 86 -5.05 7.43 -9.67
CA VAL A 86 -5.46 7.98 -10.97
C VAL A 86 -5.33 9.50 -10.97
N ASP A 87 -4.89 10.07 -12.07
CA ASP A 87 -4.92 11.50 -12.35
C ASP A 87 -5.79 11.71 -13.60
N VAL A 88 -7.00 12.23 -13.39
CA VAL A 88 -7.98 12.40 -14.48
C VAL A 88 -7.66 13.58 -15.38
N ALA A 89 -6.83 14.53 -14.97
CA ALA A 89 -6.34 15.61 -15.83
C ALA A 89 -5.19 15.18 -16.72
N ALA A 90 -4.24 14.41 -16.16
CA ALA A 90 -3.12 13.86 -16.92
C ALA A 90 -3.48 12.58 -17.67
N MET A 91 -4.66 12.01 -17.42
CA MET A 91 -5.11 10.72 -17.97
C MET A 91 -4.12 9.58 -17.68
N THR A 92 -3.65 9.50 -16.43
CA THR A 92 -2.69 8.49 -16.00
C THR A 92 -3.19 7.66 -14.81
N ILE A 93 -2.70 6.43 -14.74
CA ILE A 93 -2.95 5.52 -13.64
C ILE A 93 -1.64 4.87 -13.18
N SER A 94 -1.52 4.65 -11.87
CA SER A 94 -0.48 3.84 -11.25
C SER A 94 -1.13 2.73 -10.46
N ILE A 95 -0.74 1.48 -10.69
CA ILE A 95 -1.20 0.30 -9.97
C ILE A 95 0.05 -0.42 -9.48
N GLN A 96 0.32 -0.32 -8.18
CA GLN A 96 1.54 -0.87 -7.58
C GLN A 96 1.22 -1.72 -6.37
N LYS A 97 1.94 -2.82 -6.16
CA LYS A 97 1.82 -3.57 -4.92
C LYS A 97 2.17 -2.64 -3.75
N HIS A 98 1.27 -2.62 -2.77
CA HIS A 98 1.49 -1.88 -1.54
C HIS A 98 2.70 -2.45 -0.83
N THR A 99 3.76 -1.68 -0.78
CA THR A 99 4.87 -1.97 0.13
C THR A 99 4.52 -1.33 1.46
N SER A 100 3.98 -2.11 2.40
CA SER A 100 4.00 -1.66 3.78
C SER A 100 5.46 -1.27 4.07
N SER A 101 5.70 -0.01 4.38
CA SER A 101 6.88 0.33 5.15
C SER A 101 6.65 -0.25 6.55
N ASP A 102 6.59 -1.57 6.62
CA ASP A 102 6.91 -2.23 7.84
C ASP A 102 8.26 -1.61 8.21
N ILE A 103 8.28 -0.86 9.29
CA ILE A 103 9.51 -0.70 10.04
C ILE A 103 9.85 -2.14 10.38
N GLY A 104 10.58 -2.76 9.45
CA GLY A 104 10.83 -4.18 9.45
C GLY A 104 11.27 -4.49 10.86
N ALA A 105 10.59 -5.41 11.50
CA ALA A 105 11.08 -5.97 12.75
C ALA A 105 12.57 -6.12 12.51
N VAL A 106 13.37 -5.28 13.17
CA VAL A 106 14.82 -5.32 13.04
C VAL A 106 15.13 -6.78 13.29
N LYS A 107 15.34 -7.56 12.20
CA LYS A 107 15.89 -8.89 12.35
C LYS A 107 17.12 -8.65 13.16
N ASP A 108 17.08 -9.07 14.42
CA ASP A 108 18.21 -9.07 15.31
C ASP A 108 19.37 -9.70 14.53
N ALA A 109 20.10 -8.85 13.79
CA ALA A 109 21.40 -9.21 13.39
C ALA A 109 22.09 -9.48 14.73
N THR A 110 22.53 -10.69 14.95
CA THR A 110 23.25 -11.20 16.11
C THR A 110 24.59 -10.47 16.28
N ALA A 111 24.53 -9.15 16.33
CA ALA A 111 25.62 -8.30 16.79
C ALA A 111 25.56 -8.35 18.31
N ALA A 112 26.59 -8.89 18.91
CA ALA A 112 26.76 -8.85 20.34
C ALA A 112 26.51 -7.41 20.83
N PRO A 113 25.71 -7.19 21.88
CA PRO A 113 25.40 -5.85 22.34
C PRO A 113 26.68 -5.12 22.74
N ALA A 114 26.81 -3.87 22.29
CA ALA A 114 28.00 -3.05 22.56
C ALA A 114 28.18 -2.75 24.05
N ALA A 115 27.09 -2.69 24.81
CA ALA A 115 27.11 -2.53 26.27
C ALA A 115 25.78 -2.89 26.92
N TYR A 116 25.86 -3.32 28.19
CA TYR A 116 24.73 -3.46 29.09
C TYR A 116 24.80 -2.36 30.16
N TYR A 117 23.65 -1.86 30.60
CA TYR A 117 23.56 -0.90 31.68
C TYR A 117 22.45 -1.33 32.65
N THR A 118 22.68 -1.21 33.93
CA THR A 118 21.64 -1.32 34.97
C THR A 118 20.69 -0.14 34.86
N ILE A 119 19.53 -0.23 35.52
CA ILE A 119 18.61 0.91 35.63
C ILE A 119 19.22 2.14 36.34
N ALA A 120 20.27 1.93 37.13
CA ALA A 120 21.05 2.99 37.77
C ALA A 120 22.14 3.59 36.85
N GLY A 121 22.19 3.18 35.57
CA GLY A 121 23.15 3.69 34.59
C GLY A 121 24.57 3.09 34.71
N VAL A 122 24.77 2.07 35.53
CA VAL A 122 26.08 1.42 35.68
C VAL A 122 26.32 0.44 34.52
N LYS A 123 27.45 0.58 33.81
CA LYS A 123 27.85 -0.31 32.73
C LYS A 123 28.20 -1.70 33.26
N SER A 124 27.72 -2.73 32.56
CA SER A 124 27.99 -4.14 32.89
C SER A 124 28.42 -4.90 31.61
N ASN A 125 29.21 -5.93 31.76
CA ASN A 125 29.65 -6.81 30.66
C ASN A 125 28.63 -7.92 30.36
N THR A 126 27.61 -8.08 31.19
CA THR A 126 26.56 -9.10 31.05
C THR A 126 25.20 -8.51 31.40
N ALA A 127 24.15 -9.09 30.82
CA ALA A 127 22.78 -8.75 31.22
C ALA A 127 22.51 -9.21 32.67
N ALA A 128 22.16 -8.29 33.55
CA ALA A 128 21.77 -8.60 34.90
C ALA A 128 20.38 -9.28 34.94
N LYS A 129 20.07 -10.04 36.01
CA LYS A 129 18.69 -10.48 36.27
C LYS A 129 17.80 -9.26 36.51
N GLY A 130 16.65 -9.22 35.84
CA GLY A 130 15.71 -8.10 35.89
C GLY A 130 15.81 -7.15 34.69
N LEU A 131 15.44 -5.88 34.91
CA LEU A 131 15.43 -4.88 33.84
C LEU A 131 16.85 -4.39 33.51
N THR A 132 17.30 -4.60 32.29
CA THR A 132 18.59 -4.16 31.78
C THR A 132 18.39 -3.27 30.56
N ILE A 133 19.21 -2.24 30.41
CA ILE A 133 19.27 -1.42 29.19
C ILE A 133 20.41 -1.96 28.35
N VAL A 134 20.11 -2.34 27.10
CA VAL A 134 21.08 -2.81 26.13
C VAL A 134 21.28 -1.72 25.09
N VAL A 135 22.53 -1.36 24.83
CA VAL A 135 22.91 -0.40 23.79
C VAL A 135 23.61 -1.14 22.68
N ASP A 136 23.17 -0.97 21.44
CA ASP A 136 23.78 -1.55 20.25
C ASP A 136 25.00 -0.75 19.77
N ASN A 137 25.71 -1.26 18.77
CA ASN A 137 26.88 -0.61 18.21
C ASN A 137 26.59 0.75 17.52
N ASN A 138 25.32 1.05 17.28
CA ASN A 138 24.85 2.33 16.70
C ASN A 138 24.37 3.31 17.78
N GLY A 139 24.57 3.00 19.07
CA GLY A 139 24.16 3.83 20.19
C GLY A 139 22.67 3.76 20.53
N LYS A 140 21.89 2.90 19.88
CA LYS A 140 20.46 2.76 20.17
C LYS A 140 20.22 1.92 21.41
N ALA A 141 19.51 2.49 22.39
CA ALA A 141 19.20 1.82 23.66
C ALA A 141 17.84 1.12 23.61
N ARG A 142 17.75 -0.08 24.18
CA ARG A 142 16.49 -0.83 24.40
C ARG A 142 16.44 -1.44 25.80
N LYS A 143 15.23 -1.55 26.37
CA LYS A 143 15.01 -2.24 27.64
C LYS A 143 14.82 -3.75 27.38
N VAL A 144 15.50 -4.57 28.18
CA VAL A 144 15.40 -6.03 28.16
C VAL A 144 15.14 -6.54 29.56
N MET A 145 14.19 -7.45 29.73
CA MET A 145 13.92 -8.13 30.98
C MET A 145 14.34 -9.59 30.84
N LYS A 146 15.13 -10.10 31.82
CA LYS A 146 15.57 -11.50 31.92
C LYS A 146 15.06 -12.15 33.17
#